data_64788fbf7f896aaec65245df3435ca21
#
_entry.id   64788fbf7f896aaec65245df3435ca21
#
_cell.length_a   1.000
_cell.length_b   1.000
_cell.length_c   1.000
_cell.angle_alpha   90.00
_cell.angle_beta   90.00
_cell.angle_gamma   90.00
#
_symmetry.space_group_name_H-M   'P 1'
#
loop_
_entity.id
_entity.type
_entity.pdbx_description
1 polymer ?
#
loop_
_entity_poly.entity_id
_entity_poly.type
_entity_poly.pdbx_seq_one_letter_code
_entity_poly.pdbx_strand_id
1 'polypeptide(L)'
;MIESGFGGASPCQKKIIYKSLNEFGGGASICFVMQSECEIQLAPRRTLRVIRAAHLGMCFGVRDAIALAQGQDHSPLTILGDLVHNESVLADLRARGIRIEKRVEDVATPTVMITAHGASDKTLRALAARGLNVLEATCPLVHHAHAAMRVLVRENYHPVIIGQRDHVEVRGLTQDLAGVDVILSERDALELTERPRFGIVAQTTQPIDRVRHLASVMEGRFPRSEIRFIDTVCQPTKQRQAAAIELAQQSDAVIVIGGAHSNNTRELAATCRRYCARVHHVTAAEELRAEWLDGVETLGVTAGTSTPDSVICEVEWRLREMGR
;
A
#
# COMPACT_ATOMS: atom_id res chain seq x y z
N MET A 1 40.64 7.60 -34.93
CA MET A 1 39.76 8.61 -35.57
C MET A 1 38.44 8.52 -34.83
N ILE A 2 38.19 9.54 -34.01
CA ILE A 2 37.01 9.65 -33.13
C ILE A 2 36.15 10.73 -33.77
N GLU A 3 34.93 10.41 -34.24
CA GLU A 3 33.95 11.39 -34.62
C GLU A 3 32.87 11.51 -33.54
N SER A 4 32.87 12.68 -32.93
CA SER A 4 31.86 13.15 -31.97
C SER A 4 30.70 13.78 -32.74
N GLY A 5 29.51 13.18 -32.69
CA GLY A 5 28.26 13.77 -33.21
C GLY A 5 27.65 14.74 -32.22
N PHE A 6 27.74 16.03 -32.49
CA PHE A 6 27.00 17.09 -31.82
C PHE A 6 25.56 17.18 -32.35
N GLY A 7 24.59 17.11 -31.43
CA GLY A 7 23.17 17.32 -31.72
C GLY A 7 22.88 18.73 -32.19
N GLY A 8 22.23 18.84 -33.36
CA GLY A 8 21.92 20.08 -33.99
C GLY A 8 20.80 20.85 -33.27
N ALA A 9 21.11 22.08 -32.88
CA ALA A 9 20.10 23.06 -32.51
C ALA A 9 19.38 23.55 -33.81
N SER A 10 18.07 23.58 -33.77
CA SER A 10 17.20 24.06 -34.85
C SER A 10 17.51 25.52 -35.17
N PRO A 11 17.65 25.92 -36.44
CA PRO A 11 18.00 27.29 -36.81
C PRO A 11 16.82 28.24 -36.60
N CYS A 12 17.08 29.32 -35.88
CA CYS A 12 16.22 30.48 -35.72
C CYS A 12 15.94 31.08 -37.10
N GLN A 13 14.72 30.96 -37.64
CA GLN A 13 14.35 31.63 -38.90
C GLN A 13 14.13 33.12 -38.62
N LYS A 14 15.00 33.98 -39.21
CA LYS A 14 14.87 35.44 -39.16
C LYS A 14 13.88 35.87 -40.23
N LYS A 15 12.74 36.40 -39.83
CA LYS A 15 11.76 37.01 -40.73
C LYS A 15 12.04 38.51 -40.80
N ILE A 16 12.42 39.01 -41.99
CA ILE A 16 12.66 40.45 -42.24
C ILE A 16 11.33 41.04 -42.69
N ILE A 17 10.78 41.99 -41.92
CA ILE A 17 9.59 42.73 -42.28
C ILE A 17 10.03 44.13 -42.74
N TYR A 18 9.75 44.45 -44.01
CA TYR A 18 9.96 45.78 -44.52
C TYR A 18 8.73 46.65 -44.26
N LYS A 19 8.86 47.72 -43.45
CA LYS A 19 7.87 48.80 -43.37
C LYS A 19 8.36 49.96 -44.23
N SER A 20 7.64 50.28 -45.30
CA SER A 20 7.87 51.48 -46.02
C SER A 20 7.20 52.67 -45.33
N LEU A 21 7.99 53.66 -44.96
CA LEU A 21 7.47 54.97 -44.58
C LEU A 21 7.55 55.87 -45.81
N ASN A 22 6.40 56.19 -46.37
CA ASN A 22 6.28 57.30 -47.33
C ASN A 22 5.86 58.58 -46.61
N GLU A 23 6.51 59.65 -47.02
CA GLU A 23 6.19 61.07 -46.82
C GLU A 23 6.79 61.77 -45.58
N PHE A 24 7.92 62.48 -45.84
CA PHE A 24 8.08 63.93 -45.84
C PHE A 24 9.56 64.26 -46.10
N GLY A 25 9.79 65.23 -46.99
CA GLY A 25 11.04 65.58 -47.66
C GLY A 25 12.23 65.85 -46.70
N GLY A 26 13.41 65.47 -47.19
CA GLY A 26 14.72 65.91 -46.67
C GLY A 26 15.54 64.75 -46.06
N GLY A 27 16.57 64.38 -46.84
CA GLY A 27 17.75 63.61 -46.30
C GLY A 27 17.46 62.28 -45.65
N ALA A 28 17.41 61.19 -46.41
CA ALA A 28 17.18 59.87 -45.86
C ALA A 28 18.41 59.32 -45.17
N SER A 29 18.40 59.28 -43.81
CA SER A 29 19.23 58.35 -43.04
C SER A 29 18.40 57.10 -42.74
N ILE A 30 18.77 55.96 -43.31
CA ILE A 30 18.12 54.66 -43.03
C ILE A 30 18.71 54.11 -41.72
N CYS A 31 17.93 54.21 -40.64
CA CYS A 31 18.29 53.59 -39.39
C CYS A 31 17.71 52.15 -39.40
N PHE A 32 18.57 51.13 -39.49
CA PHE A 32 18.17 49.74 -39.35
C PHE A 32 17.96 49.41 -37.87
N VAL A 33 16.73 49.28 -37.41
CA VAL A 33 16.41 48.68 -36.11
C VAL A 33 16.15 47.19 -36.35
N MET A 34 17.13 46.38 -35.97
CA MET A 34 16.93 44.92 -35.88
C MET A 34 16.14 44.59 -34.60
N GLN A 35 14.83 44.39 -34.73
CA GLN A 35 14.08 43.71 -33.68
C GLN A 35 14.13 42.19 -33.96
N SER A 36 14.87 41.47 -33.13
CA SER A 36 14.82 40.01 -33.08
C SER A 36 13.68 39.60 -32.14
N GLU A 37 12.49 39.34 -32.68
CA GLU A 37 11.46 38.62 -31.93
C GLU A 37 11.83 37.15 -31.94
N CYS A 38 12.29 36.67 -30.76
CA CYS A 38 12.45 35.26 -30.51
C CYS A 38 11.10 34.73 -30.00
N GLU A 39 10.26 34.18 -30.90
CA GLU A 39 9.11 33.38 -30.46
C GLU A 39 9.65 32.10 -29.82
N ILE A 40 9.67 32.09 -28.49
CA ILE A 40 9.82 30.87 -27.76
C ILE A 40 8.49 30.14 -27.86
N GLN A 41 8.40 29.18 -28.76
CA GLN A 41 7.30 28.24 -28.81
C GLN A 41 7.38 27.37 -27.56
N LEU A 42 6.71 27.80 -26.48
CA LEU A 42 6.50 26.97 -25.30
C LEU A 42 5.67 25.77 -25.77
N ALA A 43 6.23 24.57 -25.61
CA ALA A 43 5.47 23.35 -25.83
C ALA A 43 4.16 23.42 -25.00
N PRO A 44 3.02 22.98 -25.54
CA PRO A 44 1.77 23.01 -24.81
C PRO A 44 2.00 22.27 -23.49
N ARG A 45 1.71 22.93 -22.36
CA ARG A 45 1.78 22.30 -21.05
C ARG A 45 0.84 21.10 -21.08
N ARG A 46 1.41 19.89 -21.10
CA ARG A 46 0.64 18.67 -20.99
C ARG A 46 0.00 18.67 -19.60
N THR A 47 -1.32 18.67 -19.55
CA THR A 47 -2.06 18.61 -18.29
C THR A 47 -1.97 17.19 -17.74
N LEU A 48 -1.31 17.04 -16.59
CA LEU A 48 -1.25 15.76 -15.86
C LEU A 48 -2.67 15.36 -15.41
N ARG A 49 -3.14 14.22 -15.89
CA ARG A 49 -4.39 13.60 -15.46
C ARG A 49 -4.13 12.68 -14.27
N VAL A 50 -4.61 13.06 -13.09
CA VAL A 50 -4.53 12.21 -11.88
C VAL A 50 -5.83 11.43 -11.72
N ILE A 51 -5.75 10.10 -11.67
CA ILE A 51 -6.88 9.19 -11.47
C ILE A 51 -6.70 8.38 -10.19
N ARG A 52 -7.80 8.11 -9.49
CA ARG A 52 -7.83 7.30 -8.26
C ARG A 52 -8.26 5.87 -8.55
N ALA A 53 -7.70 4.90 -7.82
CA ALA A 53 -8.28 3.56 -7.75
C ALA A 53 -9.70 3.61 -7.18
N ALA A 54 -10.61 2.76 -7.68
CA ALA A 54 -12.00 2.69 -7.20
C ALA A 54 -12.09 2.31 -5.70
N HIS A 55 -11.11 1.55 -5.21
CA HIS A 55 -10.99 1.16 -3.80
C HIS A 55 -9.56 1.46 -3.31
N LEU A 56 -9.41 2.40 -2.37
CA LEU A 56 -8.13 2.76 -1.76
C LEU A 56 -8.31 3.24 -0.32
N GLY A 57 -7.21 3.37 0.43
CA GLY A 57 -7.18 3.93 1.78
C GLY A 57 -7.77 3.01 2.85
N MET A 58 -8.09 3.57 4.01
CA MET A 58 -8.47 2.79 5.20
C MET A 58 -9.68 1.90 4.96
N CYS A 59 -9.58 0.63 5.41
CA CYS A 59 -10.73 -0.27 5.48
C CYS A 59 -11.52 -0.06 6.78
N PHE A 60 -12.72 -0.64 6.84
CA PHE A 60 -13.59 -0.50 8.03
C PHE A 60 -12.93 -1.02 9.31
N GLY A 61 -12.29 -2.20 9.28
CA GLY A 61 -11.66 -2.78 10.48
C GLY A 61 -10.51 -1.93 11.05
N VAL A 62 -9.78 -1.19 10.20
CA VAL A 62 -8.77 -0.21 10.63
C VAL A 62 -9.44 1.03 11.21
N ARG A 63 -10.48 1.57 10.55
CA ARG A 63 -11.23 2.74 11.05
C ARG A 63 -11.86 2.47 12.42
N ASP A 64 -12.51 1.32 12.58
CA ASP A 64 -13.16 0.93 13.82
C ASP A 64 -12.15 0.78 14.96
N ALA A 65 -10.99 0.18 14.70
CA ALA A 65 -9.93 0.04 15.70
C ALA A 65 -9.36 1.40 16.14
N ILE A 66 -9.15 2.33 15.21
CA ILE A 66 -8.70 3.70 15.53
C ILE A 66 -9.78 4.45 16.33
N ALA A 67 -11.04 4.38 15.90
CA ALA A 67 -12.15 5.01 16.60
C ALA A 67 -12.31 4.48 18.04
N LEU A 68 -12.17 3.16 18.22
CA LEU A 68 -12.22 2.55 19.56
C LEU A 68 -11.07 3.04 20.44
N ALA A 69 -9.84 3.15 19.92
CA ALA A 69 -8.70 3.69 20.66
C ALA A 69 -8.91 5.16 21.05
N GLN A 70 -9.38 5.98 20.11
CA GLN A 70 -9.64 7.41 20.32
C GLN A 70 -10.81 7.67 21.29
N GLY A 71 -11.79 6.77 21.36
CA GLY A 71 -12.92 6.87 22.30
C GLY A 71 -12.56 6.58 23.76
N GLN A 72 -11.30 6.25 24.09
CA GLN A 72 -10.84 5.97 25.45
C GLN A 72 -10.19 7.17 26.16
N ASP A 73 -10.59 8.39 25.84
CA ASP A 73 -9.94 9.65 26.24
C ASP A 73 -9.77 9.84 27.78
N HIS A 74 -10.42 9.05 28.64
CA HIS A 74 -10.42 9.24 30.10
C HIS A 74 -9.79 8.08 30.88
N SER A 75 -9.28 7.02 30.24
CA SER A 75 -8.68 5.88 30.91
C SER A 75 -7.30 5.60 30.36
N PRO A 76 -6.28 5.38 31.23
CA PRO A 76 -4.96 4.99 30.76
C PRO A 76 -5.05 3.71 29.92
N LEU A 77 -4.69 3.81 28.64
CA LEU A 77 -4.77 2.74 27.65
C LEU A 77 -3.37 2.35 27.17
N THR A 78 -3.11 1.06 27.08
CA THR A 78 -1.99 0.51 26.32
C THR A 78 -2.52 -0.31 25.16
N ILE A 79 -2.04 -0.06 23.95
CA ILE A 79 -2.28 -0.89 22.77
C ILE A 79 -1.16 -1.94 22.70
N LEU A 80 -1.51 -3.21 22.58
CA LEU A 80 -0.54 -4.31 22.49
C LEU A 80 -0.15 -4.56 21.02
N GLY A 81 0.98 -3.99 20.63
CA GLY A 81 1.47 -3.96 19.24
C GLY A 81 1.06 -2.69 18.49
N ASP A 82 1.48 -2.59 17.24
CA ASP A 82 1.10 -1.48 16.38
C ASP A 82 -0.36 -1.63 15.96
N LEU A 83 -1.23 -0.68 16.34
CA LEU A 83 -2.66 -0.72 16.03
C LEU A 83 -2.87 -0.90 14.52
N VAL A 84 -2.08 -0.18 13.75
CA VAL A 84 -2.00 -0.22 12.30
C VAL A 84 -0.56 -0.02 11.87
N HIS A 85 -0.20 -0.49 10.68
CA HIS A 85 1.14 -0.28 10.10
C HIS A 85 1.24 1.08 9.39
N ASN A 86 1.02 2.17 10.15
CA ASN A 86 1.13 3.54 9.67
C ASN A 86 1.61 4.45 10.80
N GLU A 87 2.81 5.03 10.65
CA GLU A 87 3.46 5.78 11.71
C GLU A 87 2.74 7.10 12.04
N SER A 88 2.11 7.77 11.08
CA SER A 88 1.35 9.00 11.35
C SER A 88 0.17 8.73 12.29
N VAL A 89 -0.52 7.60 12.12
CA VAL A 89 -1.60 7.16 13.02
C VAL A 89 -1.06 6.82 14.41
N LEU A 90 0.06 6.09 14.47
CA LEU A 90 0.68 5.73 15.76
C LEU A 90 1.17 6.97 16.51
N ALA A 91 1.72 7.96 15.81
CA ALA A 91 2.15 9.23 16.38
C ALA A 91 0.96 10.02 16.96
N ASP A 92 -0.19 10.09 16.25
CA ASP A 92 -1.40 10.73 16.77
C ASP A 92 -1.91 10.05 18.05
N LEU A 93 -1.93 8.72 18.08
CA LEU A 93 -2.32 7.96 19.27
C LEU A 93 -1.38 8.22 20.46
N ARG A 94 -0.06 8.26 20.23
CA ARG A 94 0.93 8.60 21.27
C ARG A 94 0.76 10.04 21.78
N ALA A 95 0.47 10.99 20.89
CA ALA A 95 0.22 12.39 21.25
C ALA A 95 -1.03 12.54 22.16
N ARG A 96 -1.98 11.61 22.06
CA ARG A 96 -3.16 11.52 22.97
C ARG A 96 -2.87 10.81 24.28
N GLY A 97 -1.61 10.42 24.55
CA GLY A 97 -1.20 9.74 25.76
C GLY A 97 -1.44 8.22 25.78
N ILE A 98 -1.85 7.63 24.64
CA ILE A 98 -2.01 6.17 24.51
C ILE A 98 -0.64 5.53 24.40
N ARG A 99 -0.38 4.53 25.24
CA ARG A 99 0.87 3.75 25.21
C ARG A 99 0.77 2.66 24.15
N ILE A 100 1.92 2.34 23.52
CA ILE A 100 2.02 1.24 22.55
C ILE A 100 3.18 0.35 23.01
N GLU A 101 2.85 -0.87 23.39
CA GLU A 101 3.82 -1.84 23.89
C GLU A 101 3.77 -3.13 23.06
N LYS A 102 4.92 -3.78 22.89
CA LYS A 102 5.00 -5.00 22.06
C LYS A 102 4.86 -6.30 22.84
N ARG A 103 4.99 -6.23 24.16
CA ARG A 103 5.02 -7.40 25.04
C ARG A 103 3.96 -7.25 26.12
N VAL A 104 3.34 -8.38 26.49
CA VAL A 104 2.34 -8.43 27.56
C VAL A 104 2.91 -7.93 28.90
N GLU A 105 4.18 -8.24 29.17
CA GLU A 105 4.86 -7.88 30.41
C GLU A 105 5.01 -6.36 30.59
N ASP A 106 5.15 -5.62 29.48
CA ASP A 106 5.40 -4.18 29.48
C ASP A 106 4.10 -3.36 29.63
N VAL A 107 2.92 -4.00 29.59
CA VAL A 107 1.63 -3.33 29.81
C VAL A 107 1.52 -2.86 31.27
N ALA A 108 1.51 -1.53 31.46
CA ALA A 108 1.47 -0.92 32.81
C ALA A 108 0.13 -0.21 33.11
N THR A 109 -0.82 -0.23 32.19
CA THR A 109 -2.15 0.37 32.35
C THR A 109 -3.18 -0.67 32.76
N PRO A 110 -4.28 -0.28 33.45
CA PRO A 110 -5.33 -1.22 33.79
C PRO A 110 -6.12 -1.73 32.60
N THR A 111 -6.12 -0.96 31.48
CA THR A 111 -6.79 -1.33 30.24
C THR A 111 -5.76 -1.56 29.13
N VAL A 112 -5.93 -2.67 28.42
CA VAL A 112 -5.12 -3.04 27.25
C VAL A 112 -6.02 -3.27 26.05
N MET A 113 -5.60 -2.78 24.88
CA MET A 113 -6.33 -2.97 23.64
C MET A 113 -5.58 -3.93 22.71
N ILE A 114 -6.31 -4.91 22.21
CA ILE A 114 -5.84 -5.78 21.12
C ILE A 114 -6.04 -5.05 19.80
N THR A 115 -5.06 -5.13 18.90
CA THR A 115 -5.08 -4.47 17.61
C THR A 115 -6.07 -5.10 16.62
N ALA A 116 -6.33 -4.42 15.50
CA ALA A 116 -7.14 -4.96 14.41
C ALA A 116 -6.63 -6.30 13.85
N HIS A 117 -5.35 -6.62 14.06
CA HIS A 117 -4.71 -7.86 13.61
C HIS A 117 -5.02 -9.07 14.49
N GLY A 118 -5.67 -8.87 15.64
CA GLY A 118 -5.98 -9.93 16.60
C GLY A 118 -4.80 -10.36 17.45
N ALA A 119 -5.08 -11.30 18.35
CA ALA A 119 -4.10 -11.96 19.20
C ALA A 119 -4.46 -13.45 19.35
N SER A 120 -3.48 -14.25 19.80
CA SER A 120 -3.71 -15.64 20.15
C SER A 120 -4.55 -15.77 21.43
N ASP A 121 -5.26 -16.90 21.59
CA ASP A 121 -5.97 -17.23 22.84
C ASP A 121 -4.97 -17.30 24.03
N LYS A 122 -3.72 -17.72 23.78
CA LYS A 122 -2.65 -17.70 24.78
C LYS A 122 -2.35 -16.28 25.26
N THR A 123 -2.26 -15.31 24.36
CA THR A 123 -2.04 -13.90 24.71
C THR A 123 -3.24 -13.34 25.49
N LEU A 124 -4.47 -13.59 25.03
CA LEU A 124 -5.69 -13.13 25.71
C LEU A 124 -5.78 -13.69 27.14
N ARG A 125 -5.48 -14.99 27.34
CA ARG A 125 -5.42 -15.61 28.65
C ARG A 125 -4.33 -15.00 29.55
N ALA A 126 -3.17 -14.68 29.01
CA ALA A 126 -2.10 -14.03 29.75
C ALA A 126 -2.49 -12.64 30.25
N LEU A 127 -3.19 -11.86 29.43
CA LEU A 127 -3.73 -10.54 29.81
C LEU A 127 -4.80 -10.66 30.88
N ALA A 128 -5.74 -11.60 30.73
CA ALA A 128 -6.80 -11.88 31.71
C ALA A 128 -6.22 -12.34 33.07
N ALA A 129 -5.19 -13.20 33.07
CA ALA A 129 -4.52 -13.66 34.27
C ALA A 129 -3.83 -12.52 35.06
N ARG A 130 -3.50 -11.39 34.39
CA ARG A 130 -2.99 -10.17 35.02
C ARG A 130 -4.10 -9.25 35.54
N GLY A 131 -5.36 -9.63 35.40
CA GLY A 131 -6.50 -8.81 35.81
C GLY A 131 -6.72 -7.55 34.97
N LEU A 132 -6.19 -7.50 33.74
CA LEU A 132 -6.32 -6.35 32.87
C LEU A 132 -7.70 -6.34 32.20
N ASN A 133 -8.27 -5.13 32.04
CA ASN A 133 -9.45 -4.95 31.21
C ASN A 133 -9.03 -4.98 29.73
N VAL A 134 -9.51 -5.99 28.97
CA VAL A 134 -9.13 -6.19 27.57
C VAL A 134 -10.19 -5.58 26.65
N LEU A 135 -9.79 -4.56 25.88
CA LEU A 135 -10.58 -4.03 24.78
C LEU A 135 -10.17 -4.75 23.49
N GLU A 136 -11.11 -5.39 22.84
CA GLU A 136 -10.84 -6.14 21.62
C GLU A 136 -11.22 -5.35 20.37
N ALA A 137 -10.21 -4.91 19.60
CA ALA A 137 -10.39 -4.24 18.32
C ALA A 137 -10.11 -5.16 17.13
N THR A 138 -10.03 -6.47 17.36
CA THR A 138 -9.79 -7.44 16.30
C THR A 138 -10.83 -7.33 15.19
N CYS A 139 -10.36 -7.16 13.96
CA CYS A 139 -11.25 -7.10 12.80
C CYS A 139 -12.09 -8.40 12.70
N PRO A 140 -13.41 -8.32 12.46
CA PRO A 140 -14.25 -9.51 12.30
C PRO A 140 -13.74 -10.50 11.24
N LEU A 141 -13.05 -10.01 10.19
CA LEU A 141 -12.48 -10.84 9.14
C LEU A 141 -11.22 -11.59 9.62
N VAL A 142 -10.49 -11.07 10.58
CA VAL A 142 -9.40 -11.78 11.28
C VAL A 142 -9.98 -12.84 12.21
N HIS A 143 -11.05 -12.52 12.95
CA HIS A 143 -11.78 -13.53 13.74
C HIS A 143 -12.27 -14.70 12.87
N HIS A 144 -12.76 -14.39 11.65
CA HIS A 144 -13.14 -15.43 10.70
C HIS A 144 -11.97 -16.35 10.33
N ALA A 145 -10.78 -15.80 10.10
CA ALA A 145 -9.58 -16.59 9.80
C ALA A 145 -9.19 -17.52 10.97
N HIS A 146 -9.24 -17.00 12.21
CA HIS A 146 -9.03 -17.82 13.41
C HIS A 146 -10.09 -18.93 13.55
N ALA A 147 -11.36 -18.60 13.33
CA ALA A 147 -12.45 -19.59 13.41
C ALA A 147 -12.30 -20.68 12.35
N ALA A 148 -11.98 -20.30 11.09
CA ALA A 148 -11.74 -21.21 10.00
C ALA A 148 -10.61 -22.20 10.32
N MET A 149 -9.48 -21.69 10.82
CA MET A 149 -8.35 -22.54 11.21
C MET A 149 -8.71 -23.50 12.35
N ARG A 150 -9.43 -23.01 13.39
CA ARG A 150 -9.90 -23.88 14.49
C ARG A 150 -10.83 -24.99 14.00
N VAL A 151 -11.68 -24.74 13.01
CA VAL A 151 -12.52 -25.77 12.39
C VAL A 151 -11.67 -26.83 11.72
N LEU A 152 -10.72 -26.43 10.87
CA LEU A 152 -9.83 -27.36 10.16
C LEU A 152 -9.05 -28.25 11.13
N VAL A 153 -8.47 -27.67 12.19
CA VAL A 153 -7.71 -28.42 13.20
C VAL A 153 -8.59 -29.41 13.96
N ARG A 154 -9.82 -29.02 14.35
CA ARG A 154 -10.79 -29.94 15.00
C ARG A 154 -11.20 -31.09 14.10
N GLU A 155 -11.22 -30.89 12.80
CA GLU A 155 -11.50 -31.93 11.80
C GLU A 155 -10.25 -32.73 11.40
N ASN A 156 -9.15 -32.62 12.18
CA ASN A 156 -7.87 -33.32 12.01
C ASN A 156 -7.14 -32.98 10.69
N TYR A 157 -7.29 -31.76 10.16
CA TYR A 157 -6.41 -31.26 9.12
C TYR A 157 -5.12 -30.69 9.72
N HIS A 158 -3.99 -31.00 9.08
CA HIS A 158 -2.73 -30.35 9.43
C HIS A 158 -2.78 -28.88 9.00
N PRO A 159 -2.55 -27.91 9.94
CA PRO A 159 -2.73 -26.50 9.67
C PRO A 159 -1.63 -25.94 8.77
N VAL A 160 -2.02 -25.26 7.70
CA VAL A 160 -1.13 -24.49 6.80
C VAL A 160 -1.65 -23.06 6.68
N ILE A 161 -0.78 -22.10 6.90
CA ILE A 161 -1.10 -20.69 6.76
C ILE A 161 -0.32 -20.09 5.60
N ILE A 162 -1.01 -19.56 4.61
CA ILE A 162 -0.38 -18.80 3.53
C ILE A 162 -0.25 -17.34 3.97
N GLY A 163 0.96 -16.94 4.34
CA GLY A 163 1.20 -15.60 4.88
C GLY A 163 2.64 -15.35 5.31
N GLN A 164 2.91 -14.12 5.68
CA GLN A 164 4.23 -13.71 6.17
C GLN A 164 4.41 -14.17 7.63
N ARG A 165 5.34 -15.08 7.89
CA ARG A 165 5.58 -15.74 9.21
C ARG A 165 5.67 -14.74 10.37
N ASP A 166 6.40 -13.65 10.16
CA ASP A 166 6.66 -12.65 11.23
C ASP A 166 5.55 -11.61 11.38
N HIS A 167 4.51 -11.65 10.51
CA HIS A 167 3.41 -10.72 10.62
C HIS A 167 2.57 -11.00 11.88
N VAL A 168 2.10 -9.94 12.55
CA VAL A 168 1.35 -10.03 13.81
C VAL A 168 0.11 -10.92 13.70
N GLU A 169 -0.66 -10.81 12.61
CA GLU A 169 -1.83 -11.64 12.34
C GLU A 169 -1.47 -13.13 12.22
N VAL A 170 -0.39 -13.46 11.47
CA VAL A 170 0.06 -14.85 11.30
C VAL A 170 0.57 -15.42 12.62
N ARG A 171 1.31 -14.62 13.40
CA ARG A 171 1.71 -15.03 14.76
C ARG A 171 0.52 -15.29 15.66
N GLY A 172 -0.51 -14.44 15.60
CA GLY A 172 -1.77 -14.66 16.32
C GLY A 172 -2.42 -16.00 15.98
N LEU A 173 -2.45 -16.34 14.68
CA LEU A 173 -3.00 -17.62 14.20
C LEU A 173 -2.14 -18.83 14.62
N THR A 174 -0.80 -18.70 14.66
CA THR A 174 0.10 -19.83 14.86
C THR A 174 0.38 -20.17 16.32
N GLN A 175 0.34 -19.17 17.23
CA GLN A 175 0.77 -19.34 18.63
C GLN A 175 -0.08 -20.36 19.42
N ASP A 176 -1.31 -20.61 19.01
CA ASP A 176 -2.23 -21.55 19.66
C ASP A 176 -2.19 -22.95 19.03
N LEU A 177 -1.41 -23.14 17.97
CA LEU A 177 -1.37 -24.36 17.17
C LEU A 177 -0.07 -25.12 17.37
N ALA A 178 -0.15 -26.44 17.48
CA ALA A 178 1.00 -27.32 17.43
C ALA A 178 1.26 -27.78 15.99
N GLY A 179 2.52 -27.68 15.55
CA GLY A 179 2.94 -28.25 14.25
C GLY A 179 2.33 -27.56 13.03
N VAL A 180 2.16 -26.25 13.08
CA VAL A 180 1.63 -25.44 11.96
C VAL A 180 2.73 -25.09 10.96
N ASP A 181 2.43 -25.21 9.68
CA ASP A 181 3.30 -24.74 8.60
C ASP A 181 2.86 -23.35 8.11
N VAL A 182 3.82 -22.47 7.85
CA VAL A 182 3.59 -21.16 7.25
C VAL A 182 4.37 -21.09 5.95
N ILE A 183 3.67 -20.86 4.84
CA ILE A 183 4.24 -20.79 3.49
C ILE A 183 3.93 -19.45 2.84
N LEU A 184 4.82 -18.97 1.96
CA LEU A 184 4.65 -17.74 1.20
C LEU A 184 5.15 -17.87 -0.24
N SER A 185 5.88 -18.93 -0.56
CA SER A 185 6.43 -19.22 -1.89
C SER A 185 6.12 -20.65 -2.32
N GLU A 186 6.24 -20.92 -3.62
CA GLU A 186 6.18 -22.31 -4.15
C GLU A 186 7.21 -23.22 -3.51
N ARG A 187 8.41 -22.71 -3.27
CA ARG A 187 9.47 -23.46 -2.61
C ARG A 187 9.00 -23.95 -1.23
N ASP A 188 8.41 -23.06 -0.42
CA ASP A 188 7.90 -23.43 0.89
C ASP A 188 6.85 -24.55 0.78
N ALA A 189 5.95 -24.45 -0.21
CA ALA A 189 4.91 -25.46 -0.45
C ALA A 189 5.49 -26.80 -0.89
N LEU A 190 6.53 -26.80 -1.71
CA LEU A 190 7.21 -28.02 -2.19
C LEU A 190 8.05 -28.70 -1.11
N GLU A 191 8.58 -27.95 -0.15
CA GLU A 191 9.38 -28.45 0.99
C GLU A 191 8.52 -29.04 2.13
N LEU A 192 7.18 -28.89 2.07
CA LEU A 192 6.29 -29.48 3.09
C LEU A 192 6.40 -31.01 3.13
N THR A 193 6.29 -31.57 4.35
CA THR A 193 6.18 -33.01 4.53
C THR A 193 4.75 -33.49 4.25
N GLU A 194 4.58 -34.54 3.45
CA GLU A 194 3.26 -35.11 3.12
C GLU A 194 2.49 -35.50 4.40
N ARG A 195 1.23 -35.11 4.43
CA ARG A 195 0.25 -35.43 5.48
C ARG A 195 -1.02 -35.97 4.84
N PRO A 196 -1.80 -36.80 5.51
CA PRO A 196 -3.07 -37.28 4.96
C PRO A 196 -4.05 -36.17 4.64
N ARG A 197 -4.06 -35.08 5.43
CA ARG A 197 -5.01 -33.97 5.31
C ARG A 197 -4.31 -32.65 5.57
N PHE A 198 -4.50 -31.65 4.69
CA PHE A 198 -4.01 -30.29 4.87
C PHE A 198 -5.18 -29.32 4.91
N GLY A 199 -5.22 -28.50 5.96
CA GLY A 199 -6.18 -27.40 6.11
C GLY A 199 -5.51 -26.05 5.89
N ILE A 200 -5.89 -25.34 4.82
CA ILE A 200 -5.25 -24.11 4.41
C ILE A 200 -6.14 -22.91 4.73
N VAL A 201 -5.57 -21.89 5.39
CA VAL A 201 -6.10 -20.53 5.47
C VAL A 201 -5.03 -19.55 5.02
N ALA A 202 -5.42 -18.30 4.79
CA ALA A 202 -4.49 -17.24 4.39
C ALA A 202 -4.52 -16.08 5.38
N GLN A 203 -3.40 -15.39 5.53
CA GLN A 203 -3.35 -14.05 6.09
C GLN A 203 -4.31 -13.15 5.28
N THR A 204 -5.16 -12.39 5.98
CA THR A 204 -6.29 -11.67 5.35
C THR A 204 -5.87 -10.64 4.31
N THR A 205 -4.62 -10.20 4.32
CA THR A 205 -4.06 -9.18 3.41
C THR A 205 -3.17 -9.76 2.30
N GLN A 206 -3.13 -11.09 2.11
CA GLN A 206 -2.39 -11.69 0.99
C GLN A 206 -3.11 -11.48 -0.36
N PRO A 207 -2.37 -11.39 -1.48
CA PRO A 207 -2.96 -11.45 -2.81
C PRO A 207 -3.71 -12.77 -3.02
N ILE A 208 -4.99 -12.70 -3.38
CA ILE A 208 -5.81 -13.90 -3.56
C ILE A 208 -5.28 -14.83 -4.65
N ASP A 209 -4.70 -14.27 -5.72
CA ASP A 209 -4.12 -15.06 -6.80
C ASP A 209 -2.91 -15.87 -6.32
N ARG A 210 -2.04 -15.28 -5.48
CA ARG A 210 -0.94 -16.01 -4.83
C ARG A 210 -1.46 -17.14 -3.95
N VAL A 211 -2.49 -16.85 -3.16
CA VAL A 211 -3.06 -17.85 -2.25
C VAL A 211 -3.62 -19.03 -3.00
N ARG A 212 -4.41 -18.79 -4.05
CA ARG A 212 -4.97 -19.85 -4.91
C ARG A 212 -3.89 -20.63 -5.63
N HIS A 213 -2.88 -19.92 -6.13
CA HIS A 213 -1.74 -20.55 -6.81
C HIS A 213 -0.99 -21.50 -5.86
N LEU A 214 -0.65 -21.07 -4.64
CA LEU A 214 0.04 -21.92 -3.67
C LEU A 214 -0.82 -23.11 -3.22
N ALA A 215 -2.12 -22.94 -3.07
CA ALA A 215 -3.04 -24.05 -2.79
C ALA A 215 -3.01 -25.07 -3.94
N SER A 216 -3.04 -24.63 -5.20
CA SER A 216 -2.95 -25.50 -6.38
C SER A 216 -1.59 -26.21 -6.49
N VAL A 217 -0.48 -25.53 -6.12
CA VAL A 217 0.85 -26.16 -6.05
C VAL A 217 0.85 -27.31 -5.04
N MET A 218 0.22 -27.10 -3.87
CA MET A 218 0.08 -28.16 -2.86
C MET A 218 -0.77 -29.34 -3.37
N GLU A 219 -1.89 -29.06 -4.05
CA GLU A 219 -2.73 -30.11 -4.67
C GLU A 219 -1.93 -30.95 -5.66
N GLY A 220 -1.13 -30.33 -6.52
CA GLY A 220 -0.25 -31.03 -7.46
C GLY A 220 0.87 -31.82 -6.78
N ARG A 221 1.44 -31.28 -5.68
CA ARG A 221 2.53 -31.90 -4.92
C ARG A 221 2.08 -33.10 -4.09
N PHE A 222 0.86 -33.07 -3.55
CA PHE A 222 0.33 -34.07 -2.63
C PHE A 222 -0.98 -34.70 -3.15
N PRO A 223 -0.95 -35.40 -4.29
CA PRO A 223 -2.17 -35.91 -4.93
C PRO A 223 -2.93 -36.97 -4.12
N ARG A 224 -2.31 -37.51 -3.07
CA ARG A 224 -2.93 -38.50 -2.16
C ARG A 224 -3.48 -37.85 -0.88
N SER A 225 -3.23 -36.57 -0.69
CA SER A 225 -3.68 -35.83 0.50
C SER A 225 -5.04 -35.18 0.23
N GLU A 226 -5.89 -35.15 1.22
CA GLU A 226 -7.10 -34.31 1.19
C GLU A 226 -6.67 -32.87 1.52
N ILE A 227 -6.87 -31.95 0.58
CA ILE A 227 -6.54 -30.54 0.78
C ILE A 227 -7.84 -29.73 0.86
N ARG A 228 -8.04 -29.04 1.98
CA ARG A 228 -9.18 -28.16 2.19
C ARG A 228 -8.71 -26.72 2.38
N PHE A 229 -9.01 -25.89 1.40
CA PHE A 229 -8.73 -24.46 1.45
C PHE A 229 -10.00 -23.68 1.87
N ILE A 230 -9.88 -22.85 2.91
CA ILE A 230 -10.89 -21.87 3.30
C ILE A 230 -10.35 -20.49 2.96
N ASP A 231 -11.03 -19.79 2.05
CA ASP A 231 -10.62 -18.45 1.60
C ASP A 231 -10.89 -17.41 2.70
N THR A 232 -9.84 -17.05 3.43
CA THR A 232 -9.85 -16.04 4.48
C THR A 232 -9.26 -14.69 4.05
N VAL A 233 -8.87 -14.54 2.77
CA VAL A 233 -8.47 -13.23 2.25
C VAL A 233 -9.65 -12.27 2.30
N CYS A 234 -9.47 -11.15 2.98
CA CYS A 234 -10.59 -10.25 3.24
C CYS A 234 -11.09 -9.53 1.96
N GLN A 235 -12.40 -9.31 1.88
CA GLN A 235 -13.00 -8.64 0.73
C GLN A 235 -12.42 -7.24 0.46
N PRO A 236 -12.15 -6.40 1.47
CA PRO A 236 -11.47 -5.12 1.24
C PRO A 236 -10.10 -5.25 0.56
N THR A 237 -9.32 -6.31 0.85
CA THR A 237 -8.06 -6.58 0.17
C THR A 237 -8.28 -6.96 -1.29
N LYS A 238 -9.22 -7.88 -1.57
CA LYS A 238 -9.56 -8.30 -2.94
C LYS A 238 -10.01 -7.12 -3.80
N GLN A 239 -10.88 -6.27 -3.26
CA GLN A 239 -11.37 -5.07 -3.95
C GLN A 239 -10.24 -4.09 -4.28
N ARG A 240 -9.31 -3.83 -3.33
CA ARG A 240 -8.18 -2.93 -3.57
C ARG A 240 -7.20 -3.50 -4.59
N GLN A 241 -6.96 -4.80 -4.56
CA GLN A 241 -6.10 -5.46 -5.54
C GLN A 241 -6.70 -5.38 -6.95
N ALA A 242 -7.99 -5.67 -7.11
CA ALA A 242 -8.67 -5.54 -8.41
C ALA A 242 -8.63 -4.08 -8.92
N ALA A 243 -8.97 -3.12 -8.06
CA ALA A 243 -8.92 -1.69 -8.42
C ALA A 243 -7.51 -1.20 -8.74
N ALA A 244 -6.47 -1.73 -8.08
CA ALA A 244 -5.08 -1.38 -8.36
C ALA A 244 -4.59 -1.96 -9.69
N ILE A 245 -5.03 -3.15 -10.08
CA ILE A 245 -4.73 -3.75 -11.38
C ILE A 245 -5.35 -2.88 -12.49
N GLU A 246 -6.64 -2.57 -12.37
CA GLU A 246 -7.35 -1.73 -13.33
C GLU A 246 -6.70 -0.35 -13.47
N LEU A 247 -6.35 0.28 -12.34
CA LEU A 247 -5.63 1.55 -12.31
C LEU A 247 -4.28 1.47 -13.02
N ALA A 248 -3.48 0.45 -12.70
CA ALA A 248 -2.13 0.30 -13.24
C ALA A 248 -2.13 0.06 -14.76
N GLN A 249 -3.16 -0.63 -15.28
CA GLN A 249 -3.34 -0.85 -16.73
C GLN A 249 -3.68 0.43 -17.51
N GLN A 250 -4.23 1.45 -16.83
CA GLN A 250 -4.67 2.71 -17.44
C GLN A 250 -3.70 3.88 -17.19
N SER A 251 -2.59 3.63 -16.50
CA SER A 251 -1.69 4.67 -16.02
C SER A 251 -0.28 4.54 -16.59
N ASP A 252 0.35 5.66 -16.94
CA ASP A 252 1.76 5.74 -17.33
C ASP A 252 2.68 5.58 -16.11
N ALA A 253 2.21 6.03 -14.95
CA ALA A 253 2.86 5.85 -13.66
C ALA A 253 1.83 5.68 -12.54
N VAL A 254 2.20 5.02 -11.45
CA VAL A 254 1.34 4.80 -10.28
C VAL A 254 2.05 5.22 -9.00
N ILE A 255 1.37 6.02 -8.18
CA ILE A 255 1.77 6.31 -6.80
C ILE A 255 0.96 5.41 -5.87
N VAL A 256 1.65 4.62 -5.06
CA VAL A 256 1.06 3.77 -4.02
C VAL A 256 1.37 4.39 -2.67
N ILE A 257 0.35 4.84 -1.94
CA ILE A 257 0.48 5.57 -0.68
C ILE A 257 0.28 4.63 0.50
N GLY A 258 1.16 4.70 1.49
CA GLY A 258 0.97 4.00 2.77
C GLY A 258 2.25 3.60 3.47
N GLY A 259 2.13 3.09 4.70
CA GLY A 259 3.27 2.77 5.54
C GLY A 259 4.21 1.73 4.93
N ALA A 260 5.53 1.97 5.04
CA ALA A 260 6.57 1.10 4.48
C ALA A 260 6.53 -0.34 5.04
N HIS A 261 6.07 -0.49 6.28
CA HIS A 261 5.95 -1.79 6.96
C HIS A 261 4.58 -2.47 6.76
N SER A 262 3.62 -1.78 6.11
CA SER A 262 2.30 -2.36 5.82
C SER A 262 2.42 -3.46 4.76
N ASN A 263 2.07 -4.71 5.13
CA ASN A 263 2.04 -5.81 4.18
C ASN A 263 1.09 -5.51 3.02
N ASN A 264 -0.12 -5.01 3.31
CA ASN A 264 -1.09 -4.67 2.27
C ASN A 264 -0.54 -3.63 1.28
N THR A 265 0.14 -2.56 1.75
CA THR A 265 0.70 -1.54 0.86
C THR A 265 1.81 -2.09 -0.03
N ARG A 266 2.71 -2.90 0.55
CA ARG A 266 3.78 -3.55 -0.22
C ARG A 266 3.25 -4.49 -1.30
N GLU A 267 2.27 -5.32 -0.96
CA GLU A 267 1.62 -6.22 -1.92
C GLU A 267 0.86 -5.46 -3.00
N LEU A 268 0.23 -4.32 -2.64
CA LEU A 268 -0.44 -3.45 -3.60
C LEU A 268 0.56 -2.85 -4.60
N ALA A 269 1.71 -2.36 -4.11
CA ALA A 269 2.78 -1.84 -4.97
C ALA A 269 3.37 -2.95 -5.88
N ALA A 270 3.58 -4.15 -5.33
CA ALA A 270 4.04 -5.30 -6.11
C ALA A 270 3.02 -5.70 -7.20
N THR A 271 1.73 -5.65 -6.88
CA THR A 271 0.66 -5.90 -7.84
C THR A 271 0.68 -4.86 -8.97
N CYS A 272 0.76 -3.56 -8.64
CA CYS A 272 0.84 -2.50 -9.66
C CYS A 272 2.05 -2.68 -10.60
N ARG A 273 3.22 -3.08 -10.07
CA ARG A 273 4.45 -3.28 -10.87
C ARG A 273 4.34 -4.38 -11.94
N ARG A 274 3.37 -5.27 -11.81
CA ARG A 274 3.11 -6.30 -12.85
C ARG A 274 2.42 -5.73 -14.09
N TYR A 275 1.79 -4.56 -13.99
CA TYR A 275 0.96 -3.95 -15.04
C TYR A 275 1.42 -2.55 -15.44
N CYS A 276 2.22 -1.87 -14.62
CA CYS A 276 2.78 -0.55 -14.90
C CYS A 276 4.27 -0.54 -14.57
N ALA A 277 5.10 -0.07 -15.51
CA ALA A 277 6.56 -0.06 -15.35
C ALA A 277 7.05 0.97 -14.33
N ARG A 278 6.28 2.06 -14.12
CA ARG A 278 6.65 3.19 -13.25
C ARG A 278 5.75 3.21 -12.02
N VAL A 279 6.16 2.53 -10.95
CA VAL A 279 5.40 2.45 -9.69
C VAL A 279 6.26 2.92 -8.54
N HIS A 280 5.80 3.98 -7.88
CA HIS A 280 6.48 4.59 -6.73
C HIS A 280 5.64 4.38 -5.48
N HIS A 281 6.29 3.95 -4.41
CA HIS A 281 5.67 3.80 -3.09
C HIS A 281 6.12 4.97 -2.22
N VAL A 282 5.18 5.68 -1.64
CA VAL A 282 5.42 6.82 -0.76
C VAL A 282 4.65 6.68 0.55
N THR A 283 5.21 7.20 1.63
CA THR A 283 4.55 7.24 2.95
C THR A 283 3.92 8.60 3.21
N ALA A 284 4.44 9.67 2.57
CA ALA A 284 3.99 11.05 2.73
C ALA A 284 4.23 11.86 1.44
N ALA A 285 3.65 13.07 1.38
CA ALA A 285 3.72 13.93 0.20
C ALA A 285 5.14 14.46 -0.10
N GLU A 286 5.98 14.59 0.93
CA GLU A 286 7.36 15.07 0.84
C GLU A 286 8.29 14.12 0.07
N GLU A 287 7.91 12.84 -0.02
CA GLU A 287 8.68 11.83 -0.76
C GLU A 287 8.46 11.90 -2.27
N LEU A 288 7.48 12.69 -2.74
CA LEU A 288 7.20 12.86 -4.15
C LEU A 288 8.35 13.59 -4.86
N ARG A 289 8.71 13.12 -6.05
CA ARG A 289 9.77 13.68 -6.87
C ARG A 289 9.24 14.10 -8.22
N ALA A 290 9.65 15.29 -8.69
CA ALA A 290 9.18 15.87 -9.95
C ALA A 290 9.58 15.00 -11.16
N GLU A 291 10.76 14.40 -11.14
CA GLU A 291 11.24 13.51 -12.19
C GLU A 291 10.37 12.27 -12.44
N TRP A 292 9.53 11.90 -11.47
CA TRP A 292 8.58 10.80 -11.67
C TRP A 292 7.42 11.14 -12.60
N LEU A 293 7.19 12.44 -12.83
CA LEU A 293 6.13 12.94 -13.67
C LEU A 293 6.59 13.22 -15.12
N ASP A 294 7.88 13.09 -15.42
CA ASP A 294 8.43 13.33 -16.73
C ASP A 294 7.82 12.40 -17.78
N GLY A 295 7.13 12.99 -18.77
CA GLY A 295 6.45 12.26 -19.84
C GLY A 295 5.21 11.46 -19.40
N VAL A 296 4.69 11.70 -18.18
CA VAL A 296 3.44 11.11 -17.68
C VAL A 296 2.25 11.94 -18.10
N GLU A 297 1.28 11.34 -18.77
CA GLU A 297 -0.01 11.94 -19.12
C GLU A 297 -1.10 11.51 -18.11
N THR A 298 -1.09 10.23 -17.73
CA THR A 298 -2.04 9.68 -16.75
C THR A 298 -1.28 9.10 -15.56
N LEU A 299 -1.52 9.67 -14.38
CA LEU A 299 -0.95 9.23 -13.10
C LEU A 299 -2.02 8.56 -12.25
N GLY A 300 -1.82 7.29 -11.93
CA GLY A 300 -2.68 6.54 -11.03
C GLY A 300 -2.31 6.76 -9.56
N VAL A 301 -3.32 6.88 -8.68
CA VAL A 301 -3.13 6.97 -7.24
C VAL A 301 -3.91 5.87 -6.54
N THR A 302 -3.24 5.10 -5.71
CA THR A 302 -3.86 4.10 -4.83
C THR A 302 -3.23 4.14 -3.43
N ALA A 303 -3.89 3.53 -2.44
CA ALA A 303 -3.41 3.57 -1.06
C ALA A 303 -3.75 2.29 -0.29
N GLY A 304 -2.86 1.90 0.61
CA GLY A 304 -3.02 0.75 1.48
C GLY A 304 -4.13 0.91 2.53
N THR A 305 -4.55 -0.22 3.12
CA THR A 305 -5.68 -0.33 4.08
C THR A 305 -5.48 0.42 5.39
N SER A 306 -4.27 0.88 5.70
CA SER A 306 -3.93 1.65 6.91
C SER A 306 -3.57 3.11 6.62
N THR A 307 -3.83 3.60 5.40
CA THR A 307 -3.49 4.97 4.98
C THR A 307 -4.64 5.93 5.26
N PRO A 308 -4.45 6.99 6.08
CA PRO A 308 -5.46 8.00 6.34
C PRO A 308 -5.88 8.76 5.07
N ASP A 309 -7.15 9.18 5.03
CA ASP A 309 -7.66 10.00 3.92
C ASP A 309 -6.92 11.35 3.83
N SER A 310 -6.50 11.93 4.98
CA SER A 310 -5.69 13.15 5.02
C SER A 310 -4.38 13.03 4.25
N VAL A 311 -3.64 11.93 4.46
CA VAL A 311 -2.37 11.66 3.74
C VAL A 311 -2.62 11.48 2.24
N ILE A 312 -3.71 10.80 1.86
CA ILE A 312 -4.08 10.63 0.45
C ILE A 312 -4.36 11.99 -0.19
N CYS A 313 -5.18 12.83 0.47
CA CYS A 313 -5.51 14.18 -0.02
C CYS A 313 -4.26 15.07 -0.15
N GLU A 314 -3.33 14.99 0.80
CA GLU A 314 -2.09 15.77 0.78
C GLU A 314 -1.18 15.36 -0.38
N VAL A 315 -0.99 14.05 -0.60
CA VAL A 315 -0.24 13.53 -1.75
C VAL A 315 -0.88 13.99 -3.06
N GLU A 316 -2.20 13.90 -3.20
CA GLU A 316 -2.88 14.33 -4.43
C GLU A 316 -2.80 15.83 -4.65
N TRP A 317 -2.93 16.63 -3.58
CA TRP A 317 -2.75 18.07 -3.68
C TRP A 317 -1.33 18.40 -4.19
N ARG A 318 -0.32 17.78 -3.61
CA ARG A 318 1.09 17.96 -4.02
C ARG A 318 1.33 17.55 -5.47
N LEU A 319 0.77 16.41 -5.91
CA LEU A 319 0.86 15.97 -7.32
C LEU A 319 0.25 16.98 -8.29
N ARG A 320 -0.88 17.59 -7.93
CA ARG A 320 -1.51 18.64 -8.76
C ARG A 320 -0.67 19.91 -8.83
N GLU A 321 0.00 20.29 -7.74
CA GLU A 321 0.93 21.43 -7.73
C GLU A 321 2.16 21.16 -8.59
N MET A 322 2.71 19.96 -8.57
CA MET A 322 3.87 19.55 -9.36
C MET A 322 3.54 19.40 -10.87
N GLY A 323 2.30 19.11 -11.23
CA GLY A 323 1.82 18.93 -12.61
C GLY A 323 1.41 20.24 -13.29
N ARG A 324 1.47 21.39 -12.59
CA ARG A 324 1.23 22.73 -13.16
C ARG A 324 2.50 23.33 -13.73
#